data_9bd9257d2db2c7fd9f7651691ff10a4b
#
_entry.id   9bd9257d2db2c7fd9f7651691ff10a4b
#
_cell.length_a   1.000
_cell.length_b   1.000
_cell.length_c   1.000
_cell.angle_alpha   90.00
_cell.angle_beta   90.00
_cell.angle_gamma   90.00
#
_symmetry.space_group_name_H-M   'P 1'
#
loop_
_entity.id
_entity.type
_entity.pdbx_description
1 polymer ?
#
loop_
_entity_poly.entity_id
_entity_poly.type
_entity_poly.pdbx_seq_one_letter_code
_entity_poly.pdbx_strand_id
1 'polypeptide(L)'
;MLLLGLDAAGKTTILYHRVLGKVVTTIPSIGFNVETCKVNDSEVTVWDVSSRGKIRPLWRHYYPNTQGIVYVVDSTDRDRMTEAKEFLHDILSEDELNGVPVAIALNKRDLKNCMTKEEMEERLDVSEIQKNRPCRVFLTTVYPTEEIQTELMNLFEWISEEPTDESQESSTKHKNDPFSSYFWTPLMKMKSMMFE
;
A
#
# COMPACT_ATOMS: atom_id res chain seq x y z
N MET A 1 -2.09 7.88 -0.97
CA MET A 1 -2.19 6.39 -0.97
C MET A 1 -1.00 5.80 -0.24
N LEU A 2 -1.22 4.82 0.60
CA LEU A 2 -0.14 4.09 1.31
C LEU A 2 0.05 2.71 0.69
N LEU A 3 1.30 2.31 0.48
CA LEU A 3 1.68 0.98 0.01
C LEU A 3 2.38 0.25 1.15
N LEU A 4 1.70 -0.68 1.77
CA LEU A 4 2.07 -1.35 3.02
C LEU A 4 2.15 -2.87 2.85
N GLY A 5 2.69 -3.57 3.83
CA GLY A 5 2.86 -5.03 3.85
C GLY A 5 4.23 -5.43 4.37
N LEU A 6 4.46 -6.71 4.59
CA LEU A 6 5.72 -7.23 5.11
C LEU A 6 6.90 -6.92 4.17
N ASP A 7 8.12 -7.00 4.68
CA ASP A 7 9.31 -6.90 3.84
C ASP A 7 9.36 -8.06 2.82
N ALA A 8 10.00 -7.79 1.70
CA ALA A 8 10.08 -8.70 0.56
C ALA A 8 8.74 -9.04 -0.14
N ALA A 9 7.58 -8.48 0.28
CA ALA A 9 6.30 -8.72 -0.39
C ALA A 9 6.23 -8.16 -1.83
N GLY A 10 7.15 -7.27 -2.20
CA GLY A 10 7.26 -6.70 -3.56
C GLY A 10 6.67 -5.30 -3.70
N LYS A 11 6.44 -4.58 -2.62
CA LYS A 11 5.91 -3.20 -2.60
C LYS A 11 6.66 -2.27 -3.55
N THR A 12 7.95 -2.10 -3.31
CA THR A 12 8.83 -1.23 -4.10
C THR A 12 8.85 -1.63 -5.58
N THR A 13 8.82 -2.94 -5.86
CA THR A 13 8.80 -3.46 -7.23
C THR A 13 7.48 -3.09 -7.94
N ILE A 14 6.35 -3.22 -7.26
CA ILE A 14 5.03 -2.78 -7.76
C ILE A 14 5.04 -1.29 -8.05
N LEU A 15 5.54 -0.47 -7.11
CA LEU A 15 5.60 0.98 -7.28
C LEU A 15 6.41 1.38 -8.53
N TYR A 16 7.64 0.88 -8.66
CA TYR A 16 8.46 1.21 -9.81
C TYR A 16 7.95 0.62 -11.12
N HIS A 17 7.34 -0.56 -11.09
CA HIS A 17 6.65 -1.09 -12.27
C HIS A 17 5.52 -0.14 -12.71
N ARG A 18 4.75 0.40 -11.76
CA ARG A 18 3.66 1.35 -12.05
C ARG A 18 4.18 2.68 -12.61
N VAL A 19 5.27 3.21 -12.04
CA VAL A 19 5.85 4.52 -12.41
C VAL A 19 6.61 4.45 -13.73
N LEU A 20 7.41 3.40 -13.93
CA LEU A 20 8.36 3.30 -15.03
C LEU A 20 7.87 2.42 -16.19
N GLY A 21 6.75 1.70 -16.03
CA GLY A 21 6.23 0.75 -17.02
C GLY A 21 7.14 -0.47 -17.26
N LYS A 22 8.13 -0.70 -16.38
CA LYS A 22 9.07 -1.82 -16.50
C LYS A 22 9.47 -2.35 -15.13
N VAL A 23 9.83 -3.62 -15.10
CA VAL A 23 10.37 -4.24 -13.89
C VAL A 23 11.80 -3.77 -13.67
N VAL A 24 12.08 -3.32 -12.46
CA VAL A 24 13.43 -2.96 -12.01
C VAL A 24 13.81 -3.83 -10.81
N THR A 25 15.07 -4.21 -10.76
CA THR A 25 15.61 -4.88 -9.57
C THR A 25 15.66 -3.86 -8.45
N THR A 26 14.93 -4.14 -7.37
CA THR A 26 14.88 -3.28 -6.20
C THR A 26 15.69 -3.89 -5.06
N ILE A 27 16.35 -3.04 -4.30
CA ILE A 27 16.92 -3.41 -3.01
C ILE A 27 15.90 -3.09 -1.92
N PRO A 28 15.91 -3.81 -0.79
CA PRO A 28 15.00 -3.50 0.30
C PRO A 28 15.13 -2.05 0.76
N SER A 29 14.02 -1.34 0.78
CA SER A 29 13.98 0.07 1.19
C SER A 29 14.37 0.22 2.67
N ILE A 30 15.21 1.23 2.94
CA ILE A 30 15.47 1.73 4.29
C ILE A 30 14.73 3.05 4.40
N GLY A 31 13.65 3.10 5.22
CA GLY A 31 12.81 4.29 5.32
C GLY A 31 11.57 4.22 4.42
N PHE A 32 11.43 5.13 3.49
CA PHE A 32 10.28 5.20 2.58
C PHE A 32 10.69 5.69 1.19
N ASN A 33 9.86 5.35 0.19
CA ASN A 33 9.90 5.97 -1.15
C ASN A 33 8.58 6.68 -1.40
N VAL A 34 8.64 7.81 -2.10
CA VAL A 34 7.46 8.57 -2.52
C VAL A 34 7.55 8.79 -4.01
N GLU A 35 6.53 8.35 -4.70
CA GLU A 35 6.42 8.52 -6.15
C GLU A 35 5.02 9.02 -6.51
N THR A 36 4.93 9.85 -7.52
CA THR A 36 3.65 10.25 -8.10
C THR A 36 3.45 9.53 -9.43
N CYS A 37 2.32 8.88 -9.59
CA CYS A 37 1.96 8.21 -10.83
C CYS A 37 0.57 8.65 -11.30
N LYS A 38 0.35 8.59 -12.60
CA LYS A 38 -0.98 8.84 -13.18
C LYS A 38 -1.82 7.57 -13.09
N VAL A 39 -3.03 7.73 -12.57
CA VAL A 39 -4.07 6.70 -12.58
C VAL A 39 -5.29 7.35 -13.22
N ASN A 40 -5.66 6.91 -14.42
CA ASN A 40 -6.63 7.58 -15.28
C ASN A 40 -6.25 9.06 -15.46
N ASP A 41 -7.15 9.99 -15.17
CA ASP A 41 -6.93 11.45 -15.26
C ASP A 41 -6.40 12.06 -13.95
N SER A 42 -6.15 11.26 -12.92
CA SER A 42 -5.72 11.72 -11.61
C SER A 42 -4.24 11.47 -11.36
N GLU A 43 -3.61 12.37 -10.61
CA GLU A 43 -2.26 12.16 -10.06
C GLU A 43 -2.39 11.56 -8.66
N VAL A 44 -1.76 10.41 -8.47
CA VAL A 44 -1.78 9.68 -7.19
C VAL A 44 -0.38 9.63 -6.61
N THR A 45 -0.22 10.20 -5.42
CA THR A 45 1.03 10.08 -4.66
C THR A 45 1.00 8.80 -3.84
N VAL A 46 1.98 7.93 -4.07
CA VAL A 46 2.12 6.63 -3.42
C VAL A 46 3.33 6.65 -2.49
N TRP A 47 3.10 6.29 -1.25
CA TRP A 47 4.12 6.14 -0.21
C TRP A 47 4.43 4.67 -0.01
N ASP A 48 5.58 4.20 -0.49
CA ASP A 48 6.11 2.85 -0.21
C ASP A 48 6.91 2.90 1.08
N VAL A 49 6.33 2.43 2.16
CA VAL A 49 6.94 2.50 3.49
C VAL A 49 7.56 1.16 3.86
N SER A 50 8.84 1.21 4.28
CA SER A 50 9.56 0.02 4.74
C SER A 50 8.89 -0.59 5.96
N SER A 51 8.80 -1.93 5.98
CA SER A 51 8.32 -2.70 7.13
C SER A 51 9.45 -3.19 8.04
N ARG A 52 10.71 -2.87 7.72
CA ARG A 52 11.88 -3.35 8.48
C ARG A 52 12.12 -2.55 9.76
N GLY A 53 12.39 -3.29 10.85
CA GLY A 53 12.95 -2.74 12.07
C GLY A 53 12.03 -1.79 12.83
N LYS A 54 12.63 -0.77 13.45
CA LYS A 54 11.96 0.22 14.32
C LYS A 54 11.16 1.29 13.57
N ILE A 55 10.93 1.14 12.26
CA ILE A 55 10.24 2.15 11.43
C ILE A 55 8.73 2.04 11.53
N ARG A 56 8.17 0.88 11.90
CA ARG A 56 6.72 0.68 12.09
C ARG A 56 6.05 1.75 12.97
N PRO A 57 6.61 2.18 14.12
CA PRO A 57 6.02 3.26 14.92
C PRO A 57 5.96 4.62 14.21
N LEU A 58 6.76 4.81 13.15
CA LEU A 58 6.76 6.05 12.38
C LEU A 58 5.65 6.08 11.32
N TRP A 59 4.99 4.97 11.04
CA TRP A 59 3.98 4.88 10.00
C TRP A 59 2.76 5.75 10.27
N ARG A 60 2.40 5.96 11.52
CA ARG A 60 1.31 6.86 11.92
C ARG A 60 1.50 8.30 11.42
N HIS A 61 2.73 8.71 11.12
CA HIS A 61 2.98 10.03 10.50
C HIS A 61 2.52 10.13 9.04
N TYR A 62 2.25 8.99 8.40
CA TYR A 62 1.79 8.93 7.00
C TYR A 62 0.28 8.65 6.90
N TYR A 63 -0.42 8.41 8.01
CA TYR A 63 -1.85 8.12 8.03
C TYR A 63 -2.74 9.33 7.73
N PRO A 64 -2.44 10.56 8.21
CA PRO A 64 -3.26 11.72 7.92
C PRO A 64 -3.42 11.95 6.41
N ASN A 65 -4.65 12.20 5.98
CA ASN A 65 -5.02 12.42 4.58
C ASN A 65 -4.78 11.22 3.64
N THR A 66 -4.69 10.02 4.17
CA THR A 66 -4.62 8.80 3.37
C THR A 66 -5.99 8.50 2.78
N GLN A 67 -6.06 8.42 1.44
CA GLN A 67 -7.28 8.18 0.68
C GLN A 67 -7.43 6.71 0.26
N GLY A 68 -6.40 5.90 0.43
CA GLY A 68 -6.43 4.47 0.11
C GLY A 68 -5.19 3.74 0.59
N ILE A 69 -5.37 2.47 0.91
CA ILE A 69 -4.31 1.56 1.35
C ILE A 69 -4.18 0.43 0.35
N VAL A 70 -2.97 0.20 -0.14
CA VAL A 70 -2.61 -1.01 -0.89
C VAL A 70 -1.77 -1.89 0.02
N TYR A 71 -2.33 -3.01 0.44
CA TYR A 71 -1.65 -3.98 1.29
C TYR A 71 -1.11 -5.15 0.45
N VAL A 72 0.20 -5.27 0.37
CA VAL A 72 0.87 -6.25 -0.48
C VAL A 72 1.28 -7.48 0.32
N VAL A 73 0.86 -8.66 -0.14
CA VAL A 73 1.17 -9.95 0.47
C VAL A 73 1.86 -10.85 -0.55
N ASP A 74 2.95 -11.49 -0.15
CA ASP A 74 3.62 -12.53 -0.95
C ASP A 74 2.79 -13.81 -0.94
N SER A 75 2.28 -14.22 -2.09
CA SER A 75 1.42 -15.43 -2.21
C SER A 75 2.15 -16.73 -1.91
N THR A 76 3.47 -16.72 -1.81
CA THR A 76 4.28 -17.92 -1.53
C THR A 76 4.74 -18.02 -0.09
N ASP A 77 4.61 -16.95 0.69
CA ASP A 77 5.13 -16.85 2.05
C ASP A 77 4.14 -17.38 3.10
N ARG A 78 3.99 -18.69 3.14
CA ARG A 78 3.08 -19.39 4.05
C ARG A 78 3.46 -19.21 5.52
N ASP A 79 4.73 -19.08 5.80
CA ASP A 79 5.27 -19.04 7.15
C ASP A 79 4.93 -17.74 7.86
N ARG A 80 4.85 -16.64 7.11
CA ARG A 80 4.55 -15.31 7.67
C ARG A 80 3.10 -14.83 7.47
N MET A 81 2.19 -15.71 7.05
CA MET A 81 0.78 -15.31 6.86
C MET A 81 0.11 -14.81 8.14
N THR A 82 0.43 -15.39 9.30
CA THR A 82 -0.07 -14.92 10.59
C THR A 82 0.45 -13.51 10.89
N GLU A 83 1.75 -13.28 10.70
CA GLU A 83 2.34 -11.95 10.84
C GLU A 83 1.71 -10.94 9.87
N ALA A 84 1.49 -11.34 8.62
CA ALA A 84 0.85 -10.49 7.62
C ALA A 84 -0.58 -10.11 8.01
N LYS A 85 -1.37 -11.07 8.55
CA LYS A 85 -2.71 -10.83 9.08
C LYS A 85 -2.70 -9.85 10.24
N GLU A 86 -1.94 -10.17 11.31
CA GLU A 86 -1.84 -9.33 12.50
C GLU A 86 -1.48 -7.89 12.13
N PHE A 87 -0.50 -7.77 11.25
CA PHE A 87 -0.03 -6.49 10.79
C PHE A 87 -1.06 -5.69 9.97
N LEU A 88 -1.83 -6.36 9.10
CA LEU A 88 -2.94 -5.74 8.37
C LEU A 88 -4.00 -5.22 9.36
N HIS A 89 -4.42 -6.05 10.30
CA HIS A 89 -5.46 -5.68 11.25
C HIS A 89 -5.00 -4.59 12.22
N ASP A 90 -3.75 -4.59 12.66
CA ASP A 90 -3.17 -3.51 13.47
C ASP A 90 -3.26 -2.15 12.75
N ILE A 91 -2.86 -2.11 11.47
CA ILE A 91 -2.97 -0.89 10.64
C ILE A 91 -4.42 -0.44 10.52
N LEU A 92 -5.32 -1.37 10.23
CA LEU A 92 -6.73 -1.04 9.99
C LEU A 92 -7.50 -0.67 11.27
N SER A 93 -6.91 -0.90 12.45
CA SER A 93 -7.45 -0.47 13.75
C SER A 93 -7.09 0.96 14.15
N GLU A 94 -6.20 1.63 13.39
CA GLU A 94 -5.81 3.01 13.66
C GLU A 94 -6.95 3.98 13.30
N ASP A 95 -7.27 4.89 14.20
CA ASP A 95 -8.41 5.82 14.06
C ASP A 95 -8.29 6.70 12.81
N GLU A 96 -7.07 7.13 12.46
CA GLU A 96 -6.80 7.96 11.29
C GLU A 96 -7.06 7.25 9.95
N LEU A 97 -7.16 5.92 9.97
CA LEU A 97 -7.43 5.08 8.80
C LEU A 97 -8.85 4.49 8.81
N ASN A 98 -9.72 4.98 9.70
CA ASN A 98 -11.09 4.49 9.77
C ASN A 98 -11.82 4.79 8.45
N GLY A 99 -12.53 3.79 7.91
CA GLY A 99 -13.28 3.91 6.66
C GLY A 99 -12.43 3.99 5.38
N VAL A 100 -11.10 4.13 5.47
CA VAL A 100 -10.21 4.20 4.30
C VAL A 100 -10.28 2.89 3.52
N PRO A 101 -10.53 2.93 2.18
CA PRO A 101 -10.60 1.74 1.35
C PRO A 101 -9.26 0.99 1.29
N VAL A 102 -9.34 -0.34 1.18
CA VAL A 102 -8.17 -1.24 1.18
C VAL A 102 -8.18 -2.15 -0.04
N ALA A 103 -7.14 -2.07 -0.85
CA ALA A 103 -6.83 -3.04 -1.89
C ALA A 103 -5.79 -4.04 -1.37
N ILE A 104 -6.13 -5.32 -1.30
CA ILE A 104 -5.20 -6.38 -0.93
C ILE A 104 -4.59 -6.97 -2.19
N ALA A 105 -3.29 -6.76 -2.40
CA ALA A 105 -2.55 -7.30 -3.52
C ALA A 105 -1.91 -8.64 -3.15
N LEU A 106 -2.48 -9.75 -3.62
CA LEU A 106 -1.89 -11.08 -3.52
C LEU A 106 -0.82 -11.20 -4.61
N ASN A 107 0.41 -10.84 -4.25
CA ASN A 107 1.50 -10.62 -5.20
C ASN A 107 2.34 -11.88 -5.45
N LYS A 108 3.20 -11.79 -6.46
CA LYS A 108 4.13 -12.84 -6.92
C LYS A 108 3.42 -14.10 -7.45
N ARG A 109 2.28 -13.88 -8.13
CA ARG A 109 1.48 -14.95 -8.72
C ARG A 109 2.20 -15.74 -9.81
N ASP A 110 3.31 -15.21 -10.32
CA ASP A 110 4.23 -15.86 -11.27
C ASP A 110 5.07 -16.99 -10.64
N LEU A 111 5.16 -17.03 -9.33
CA LEU A 111 5.95 -18.04 -8.63
C LEU A 111 5.16 -19.34 -8.44
N LYS A 112 5.88 -20.46 -8.38
CA LYS A 112 5.30 -21.75 -8.06
C LYS A 112 4.89 -21.83 -6.58
N ASN A 113 3.93 -22.70 -6.27
CA ASN A 113 3.43 -22.95 -4.91
C ASN A 113 2.73 -21.75 -4.24
N CYS A 114 2.17 -20.83 -5.02
CA CYS A 114 1.29 -19.81 -4.48
C CYS A 114 0.12 -20.44 -3.71
N MET A 115 -0.25 -19.82 -2.60
CA MET A 115 -1.54 -20.08 -1.95
C MET A 115 -2.67 -19.69 -2.88
N THR A 116 -3.82 -20.35 -2.78
CA THR A 116 -5.00 -19.95 -3.55
C THR A 116 -5.53 -18.60 -3.04
N LYS A 117 -6.35 -17.94 -3.84
CA LYS A 117 -7.02 -16.72 -3.43
C LYS A 117 -7.86 -16.94 -2.18
N GLU A 118 -8.65 -17.98 -2.20
CA GLU A 118 -9.56 -18.37 -1.11
C GLU A 118 -8.81 -18.68 0.17
N GLU A 119 -7.68 -19.42 0.08
CA GLU A 119 -6.82 -19.72 1.23
C GLU A 119 -6.26 -18.42 1.85
N MET A 120 -5.85 -17.47 1.03
CA MET A 120 -5.29 -16.20 1.51
C MET A 120 -6.37 -15.27 2.08
N GLU A 121 -7.54 -15.19 1.44
CA GLU A 121 -8.68 -14.42 1.95
C GLU A 121 -9.13 -14.91 3.32
N GLU A 122 -9.20 -16.24 3.52
CA GLU A 122 -9.52 -16.84 4.81
C GLU A 122 -8.45 -16.53 5.86
N ARG A 123 -7.17 -16.72 5.52
CA ARG A 123 -6.05 -16.46 6.45
C ARG A 123 -5.91 -15.00 6.86
N LEU A 124 -6.30 -14.06 6.02
CA LEU A 124 -6.25 -12.61 6.28
C LEU A 124 -7.54 -12.08 6.91
N ASP A 125 -8.58 -12.91 7.08
CA ASP A 125 -9.91 -12.51 7.53
C ASP A 125 -10.52 -11.39 6.67
N VAL A 126 -10.39 -11.50 5.35
CA VAL A 126 -10.85 -10.45 4.41
C VAL A 126 -12.34 -10.17 4.59
N SER A 127 -13.16 -11.20 4.86
CA SER A 127 -14.60 -11.04 5.09
C SER A 127 -14.92 -10.15 6.29
N GLU A 128 -14.08 -10.13 7.32
CA GLU A 128 -14.25 -9.24 8.47
C GLU A 128 -13.90 -7.79 8.11
N ILE A 129 -12.85 -7.60 7.31
CA ILE A 129 -12.46 -6.27 6.83
C ILE A 129 -13.58 -5.65 5.98
N GLN A 130 -14.17 -6.45 5.08
CA GLN A 130 -15.25 -6.03 4.18
C GLN A 130 -16.55 -5.60 4.87
N LYS A 131 -16.78 -6.01 6.11
CA LYS A 131 -17.94 -5.55 6.91
C LYS A 131 -17.80 -4.08 7.35
N ASN A 132 -16.58 -3.60 7.46
CA ASN A 132 -16.27 -2.34 8.11
C ASN A 132 -15.78 -1.26 7.14
N ARG A 133 -15.33 -1.65 5.92
CA ARG A 133 -14.81 -0.71 4.91
C ARG A 133 -14.80 -1.32 3.52
N PRO A 134 -14.73 -0.50 2.45
CA PRO A 134 -14.48 -1.02 1.11
C PRO A 134 -13.15 -1.79 1.08
N CYS A 135 -13.23 -3.06 0.69
CA CYS A 135 -12.05 -3.93 0.60
C CYS A 135 -12.17 -4.86 -0.60
N ARG A 136 -11.14 -4.90 -1.43
CA ARG A 136 -11.07 -5.77 -2.61
C ARG A 136 -9.73 -6.47 -2.71
N VAL A 137 -9.75 -7.72 -3.17
CA VAL A 137 -8.57 -8.56 -3.35
C VAL A 137 -8.23 -8.67 -4.83
N PHE A 138 -6.95 -8.47 -5.15
CA PHE A 138 -6.41 -8.50 -6.50
C PHE A 138 -5.28 -9.52 -6.62
N LEU A 139 -5.26 -10.28 -7.70
CA LEU A 139 -4.17 -11.17 -8.04
C LEU A 139 -3.12 -10.39 -8.82
N THR A 140 -1.92 -10.24 -8.26
CA THR A 140 -0.90 -9.38 -8.85
C THR A 140 0.42 -10.09 -9.12
N THR A 141 1.08 -9.66 -10.17
CA THR A 141 2.47 -9.97 -10.48
C THR A 141 3.05 -8.83 -11.32
N VAL A 142 4.35 -8.61 -11.23
CA VAL A 142 5.08 -7.72 -12.14
C VAL A 142 5.65 -8.46 -13.35
N TYR A 143 5.47 -9.77 -13.41
CA TYR A 143 5.90 -10.66 -14.50
C TYR A 143 4.68 -11.41 -15.10
N PRO A 144 3.73 -10.71 -15.75
CA PRO A 144 2.60 -11.37 -16.37
C PRO A 144 3.08 -12.23 -17.54
N THR A 145 2.39 -13.36 -17.77
CA THR A 145 2.57 -14.24 -18.92
C THR A 145 1.24 -14.44 -19.61
N GLU A 146 1.20 -15.19 -20.71
CA GLU A 146 -0.07 -15.55 -21.37
C GLU A 146 -1.00 -16.36 -20.43
N GLU A 147 -0.41 -17.15 -19.54
CA GLU A 147 -1.13 -17.99 -18.57
C GLU A 147 -1.46 -17.26 -17.27
N ILE A 148 -0.58 -16.30 -16.88
CA ILE A 148 -0.67 -15.59 -15.59
C ILE A 148 -0.95 -14.12 -15.88
N GLN A 149 -2.20 -13.73 -15.71
CA GLN A 149 -2.64 -12.34 -15.85
C GLN A 149 -2.42 -11.58 -14.54
N THR A 150 -2.22 -10.27 -14.67
CA THR A 150 -2.11 -9.38 -13.50
C THR A 150 -3.28 -8.41 -13.46
N GLU A 151 -3.80 -8.20 -12.26
CA GLU A 151 -4.84 -7.18 -11.99
C GLU A 151 -4.24 -5.88 -11.44
N LEU A 152 -2.93 -5.67 -11.62
CA LEU A 152 -2.22 -4.55 -11.02
C LEU A 152 -2.77 -3.18 -11.46
N MET A 153 -3.18 -3.04 -12.72
CA MET A 153 -3.80 -1.80 -13.22
C MET A 153 -5.17 -1.58 -12.57
N ASN A 154 -6.01 -2.60 -12.59
CA ASN A 154 -7.35 -2.56 -11.99
C ASN A 154 -7.30 -2.23 -10.49
N LEU A 155 -6.25 -2.68 -9.79
CA LEU A 155 -6.04 -2.35 -8.38
C LEU A 155 -5.87 -0.85 -8.16
N PHE A 156 -5.00 -0.21 -8.94
CA PHE A 156 -4.75 1.22 -8.80
C PHE A 156 -5.95 2.06 -9.23
N GLU A 157 -6.67 1.64 -10.27
CA GLU A 157 -7.91 2.29 -10.72
C GLU A 157 -8.97 2.21 -9.62
N TRP A 158 -9.26 1.00 -9.14
CA TRP A 158 -10.27 0.79 -8.10
C TRP A 158 -10.01 1.64 -6.85
N ILE A 159 -8.79 1.58 -6.30
CA ILE A 159 -8.46 2.31 -5.06
C ILE A 159 -8.49 3.83 -5.23
N SER A 160 -8.37 4.33 -6.47
CA SER A 160 -8.42 5.76 -6.77
C SER A 160 -9.85 6.27 -6.98
N GLU A 161 -10.79 5.39 -7.29
CA GLU A 161 -12.20 5.71 -7.58
C GLU A 161 -13.10 5.52 -6.36
N GLU A 162 -12.66 4.72 -5.36
CA GLU A 162 -13.46 4.48 -4.16
C GLU A 162 -13.62 5.78 -3.35
N PRO A 163 -14.87 6.16 -3.01
CA PRO A 163 -15.11 7.33 -2.18
C PRO A 163 -14.58 7.08 -0.76
N THR A 164 -13.80 8.02 -0.26
CA THR A 164 -13.53 8.12 1.17
C THR A 164 -14.78 8.66 1.87
N ASP A 165 -15.14 8.09 3.00
CA ASP A 165 -16.33 8.47 3.75
C ASP A 165 -16.37 9.98 4.01
N GLU A 166 -17.49 10.65 3.70
CA GLU A 166 -17.67 12.12 3.77
C GLU A 166 -17.33 12.73 5.15
N SER A 167 -17.22 11.90 6.20
CA SER A 167 -16.78 12.33 7.52
C SER A 167 -15.34 12.89 7.54
N GLN A 168 -14.52 12.61 6.52
CA GLN A 168 -13.18 13.17 6.36
C GLN A 168 -13.16 14.49 5.57
N GLU A 169 -14.22 14.84 4.83
CA GLU A 169 -14.28 16.12 4.09
C GLU A 169 -14.34 17.35 5.01
N SER A 170 -14.75 17.21 6.27
CA SER A 170 -14.75 18.33 7.21
C SER A 170 -13.34 18.80 7.61
N SER A 171 -12.32 17.96 7.44
CA SER A 171 -10.91 18.32 7.72
C SER A 171 -10.18 18.92 6.53
N THR A 172 -10.73 18.81 5.31
CA THR A 172 -10.08 19.38 4.10
C THR A 172 -10.38 20.88 3.87
N LYS A 173 -11.22 21.52 4.70
CA LYS A 173 -11.48 22.98 4.62
C LYS A 173 -10.34 23.87 5.11
N HIS A 174 -9.23 23.32 5.59
CA HIS A 174 -8.02 24.08 5.88
C HIS A 174 -7.01 24.12 4.70
N LYS A 175 -7.50 24.41 3.49
CA LYS A 175 -6.65 24.59 2.28
C LYS A 175 -5.73 25.81 2.32
N ASN A 176 -5.66 26.55 3.42
CA ASN A 176 -4.77 27.73 3.58
C ASN A 176 -4.05 27.73 4.94
N ASP A 177 -3.67 26.56 5.46
CA ASP A 177 -2.89 26.51 6.67
C ASP A 177 -1.40 26.68 6.33
N PRO A 178 -0.74 27.79 6.78
CA PRO A 178 0.70 27.98 6.56
C PRO A 178 1.57 26.91 7.23
N PHE A 179 0.96 26.03 8.04
CA PHE A 179 1.63 24.91 8.70
C PHE A 179 1.94 23.73 7.77
N SER A 180 1.25 23.60 6.63
CA SER A 180 1.48 22.44 5.72
C SER A 180 2.89 22.45 5.13
N SER A 181 3.49 23.62 4.90
CA SER A 181 4.86 23.74 4.38
C SER A 181 5.94 23.39 5.42
N TYR A 182 5.65 23.48 6.71
CA TYR A 182 6.59 23.16 7.78
C TYR A 182 6.75 21.66 8.05
N PHE A 183 5.74 20.87 7.74
CA PHE A 183 5.76 19.41 7.97
C PHE A 183 6.58 18.65 6.91
N TRP A 184 6.60 19.15 5.67
CA TRP A 184 7.25 18.47 4.55
C TRP A 184 8.76 18.72 4.46
N THR A 185 9.22 19.87 4.91
CA THR A 185 10.64 20.26 4.85
C THR A 185 11.57 19.39 5.73
N PRO A 186 11.19 18.99 6.95
CA PRO A 186 12.05 18.14 7.77
C PRO A 186 12.18 16.70 7.22
N LEU A 187 11.11 16.14 6.66
CA LEU A 187 11.11 14.76 6.14
C LEU A 187 11.95 14.64 4.86
N MET A 188 11.87 15.63 3.97
CA MET A 188 12.74 15.70 2.79
C MET A 188 14.21 15.90 3.15
N LYS A 189 14.51 16.68 4.20
CA LYS A 189 15.88 16.85 4.72
C LYS A 189 16.41 15.57 5.38
N MET A 190 15.57 14.79 6.06
CA MET A 190 15.99 13.49 6.61
C MET A 190 16.42 12.50 5.52
N LYS A 191 15.76 12.52 4.35
CA LYS A 191 16.17 11.68 3.21
C LYS A 191 17.58 12.04 2.72
N SER A 192 17.91 13.33 2.67
CA SER A 192 19.25 13.82 2.28
C SER A 192 20.33 13.43 3.29
N MET A 193 20.04 13.44 4.59
CA MET A 193 21.00 13.12 5.65
C MET A 193 21.24 11.62 5.86
N MET A 194 20.40 10.74 5.31
CA MET A 194 20.57 9.27 5.42
C MET A 194 21.37 8.66 4.27
N PHE A 195 21.75 9.47 3.26
CA PHE A 195 22.51 9.03 2.08
C PHE A 195 23.88 9.74 1.94
N GLU A 196 24.32 10.48 2.94
CA GLU A 196 25.71 10.89 3.16
C GLU A 196 26.38 9.98 4.21
#